data_a1109d33ab2912823f71ee7ab4ce3092
#
_entry.id   a1109d33ab2912823f71ee7ab4ce3092
#
_cell.length_a   1.000
_cell.length_b   1.000
_cell.length_c   1.000
_cell.angle_alpha   90.00
_cell.angle_beta   90.00
_cell.angle_gamma   90.00
#
_symmetry.space_group_name_H-M   'P 1'
#
loop_
_entity.id
_entity.type
_entity.pdbx_description
1 polymer ?
#
loop_
_entity_poly.entity_id
_entity_poly.type
_entity_poly.pdbx_seq_one_letter_code
_entity_poly.pdbx_strand_id
1 'polypeptide(L)'
;MPLCLLTSKTTNQDRVGANKRGAVADANPRRSKRFGRRGLILIAVGALILSAATYWYWTNAGYETTDDAAVEAHMIQVSPKISTHVKAVHFDDNYQVKRGDLLIELDPRDYEVSLASAVANLASAQSKLTESEAQQNVAQAGLGQVKADLASAEATAENAKSDFNRNEQLYKTHVIDRREYDASFAQAKTAAANVESASKRVASQEAQVRLASAQYVTASAEEKQADTQVQQAKLQLSYAKIFAPFDGRVTKKSVEPGNYVQPGQTLFSLVPPDVWVVANFKETQLKKMKAGQSVSVRVDAIPGRDFKAHVESMQVGTGSRFTLLPPENATGNFVKVVQRVPVKIVFDEAPADLERLWAGESVEPKVNVHDDSVEQSHRAAPLPPAILGATEGTVTTVAK
;
A
#
# COMPACT_ATOMS: atom_id res chain seq x y z
N MET A 1 -28.81 -14.32 66.04
CA MET A 1 -29.82 -14.37 67.18
C MET A 1 -30.93 -13.42 66.85
N PRO A 2 -32.18 -13.74 67.22
CA PRO A 2 -32.92 -14.98 66.96
C PRO A 2 -34.29 -14.67 66.26
N LEU A 3 -34.85 -15.66 65.66
CA LEU A 3 -36.11 -16.42 66.11
C LEU A 3 -37.38 -15.71 65.81
N CYS A 4 -38.47 -16.23 65.38
CA CYS A 4 -39.17 -17.48 65.51
C CYS A 4 -40.51 -17.31 64.80
N LEU A 5 -40.94 -18.30 64.07
CA LEU A 5 -41.99 -19.28 64.40
C LEU A 5 -43.40 -18.72 64.28
N LEU A 6 -44.34 -19.35 63.73
CA LEU A 6 -44.91 -20.68 63.64
C LEU A 6 -46.39 -20.53 63.17
N THR A 7 -46.78 -21.42 62.27
CA THR A 7 -47.88 -22.41 62.43
C THR A 7 -49.32 -21.88 62.48
N SER A 8 -50.33 -22.49 61.94
CA SER A 8 -50.69 -23.87 61.61
C SER A 8 -52.14 -23.86 61.12
N LYS A 9 -52.53 -24.79 60.19
CA LYS A 9 -53.50 -25.86 60.35
C LYS A 9 -54.89 -25.45 60.93
N THR A 10 -56.02 -25.86 60.41
CA THR A 10 -56.60 -27.20 60.17
C THR A 10 -58.03 -26.96 59.66
N THR A 11 -58.53 -27.70 58.68
CA THR A 11 -59.30 -28.95 58.71
C THR A 11 -60.73 -28.83 59.29
N ASN A 12 -61.66 -29.25 58.51
CA ASN A 12 -62.64 -30.33 58.64
C ASN A 12 -64.09 -29.82 58.36
N GLN A 13 -64.66 -30.46 57.37
CA GLN A 13 -65.46 -31.68 57.34
C GLN A 13 -66.93 -31.45 57.75
N ASP A 14 -67.73 -31.97 56.84
CA ASP A 14 -68.93 -32.78 56.94
C ASP A 14 -70.30 -32.09 57.29
N ARG A 15 -71.29 -32.27 56.48
CA ARG A 15 -72.19 -33.38 56.31
C ARG A 15 -73.46 -32.98 55.54
N VAL A 16 -73.78 -33.70 54.50
CA VAL A 16 -74.90 -34.64 54.28
C VAL A 16 -76.32 -34.07 54.58
N GLY A 17 -77.12 -34.14 53.59
CA GLY A 17 -78.56 -34.11 53.74
C GLY A 17 -79.35 -34.13 52.43
N ALA A 18 -79.73 -35.28 52.02
CA ALA A 18 -80.58 -35.69 50.91
C ALA A 18 -81.96 -35.07 50.93
N ASN A 19 -82.67 -34.77 49.88
CA ASN A 19 -83.68 -35.66 49.30
C ASN A 19 -84.65 -34.91 48.36
N LYS A 20 -84.79 -35.48 47.19
CA LYS A 20 -86.01 -35.84 46.42
C LYS A 20 -86.92 -34.75 45.81
N ARG A 21 -87.03 -34.98 44.52
CA ARG A 21 -88.22 -35.09 43.65
C ARG A 21 -88.83 -33.79 43.11
N GLY A 22 -88.97 -33.85 41.84
CA GLY A 22 -90.07 -33.37 41.09
C GLY A 22 -89.75 -32.83 39.71
N ALA A 23 -90.02 -33.69 38.74
CA ALA A 23 -89.99 -33.36 37.32
C ALA A 23 -90.93 -32.21 36.99
N VAL A 24 -90.67 -31.41 36.01
CA VAL A 24 -91.51 -31.23 34.82
C VAL A 24 -90.71 -30.36 33.83
N ALA A 25 -90.72 -30.78 32.58
CA ALA A 25 -90.17 -30.11 31.40
C ALA A 25 -90.91 -28.76 31.19
N ASP A 26 -90.13 -27.77 30.81
CA ASP A 26 -90.65 -26.86 29.80
C ASP A 26 -89.59 -26.23 28.89
N ALA A 27 -90.06 -25.89 27.74
CA ALA A 27 -89.35 -25.59 26.51
C ALA A 27 -88.52 -24.34 26.57
N ASN A 28 -87.39 -24.46 26.01
CA ASN A 28 -86.43 -23.39 25.73
C ASN A 28 -86.78 -22.57 24.45
N PRO A 29 -87.01 -21.28 24.53
CA PRO A 29 -87.00 -20.48 23.33
C PRO A 29 -85.54 -19.98 23.08
N ARG A 30 -84.94 -20.42 21.97
CA ARG A 30 -83.70 -19.89 21.44
C ARG A 30 -83.77 -18.37 21.39
N ARG A 31 -83.14 -17.66 22.33
CA ARG A 31 -82.80 -16.24 22.20
C ARG A 31 -81.64 -16.09 21.21
N SER A 32 -81.95 -15.74 19.97
CA SER A 32 -81.04 -15.14 19.06
C SER A 32 -80.51 -13.83 19.66
N LYS A 33 -79.24 -13.85 20.13
CA LYS A 33 -78.55 -12.61 20.53
C LYS A 33 -78.36 -11.80 19.23
N ARG A 34 -79.27 -10.86 18.99
CA ARG A 34 -79.05 -9.78 18.00
C ARG A 34 -77.87 -9.00 18.52
N PHE A 35 -76.67 -9.19 17.85
CA PHE A 35 -75.54 -8.33 18.07
C PHE A 35 -75.96 -6.91 17.76
N GLY A 36 -76.17 -6.10 18.81
CA GLY A 36 -76.55 -4.71 18.67
C GLY A 36 -75.50 -3.95 17.83
N ARG A 37 -75.94 -2.91 17.13
CA ARG A 37 -75.06 -2.02 16.35
C ARG A 37 -73.72 -1.66 17.05
N ARG A 38 -73.76 -1.59 18.41
CA ARG A 38 -72.57 -1.34 19.25
C ARG A 38 -71.57 -2.51 19.24
N GLY A 39 -71.98 -3.76 19.13
CA GLY A 39 -71.12 -4.92 19.04
C GLY A 39 -70.44 -4.99 17.64
N LEU A 40 -71.16 -4.63 16.57
CA LEU A 40 -70.58 -4.53 15.21
C LEU A 40 -69.53 -3.42 15.10
N ILE A 41 -69.77 -2.28 15.77
CA ILE A 41 -68.82 -1.15 15.81
C ILE A 41 -67.55 -1.56 16.58
N LEU A 42 -67.67 -2.28 17.72
CA LEU A 42 -66.50 -2.76 18.47
C LEU A 42 -65.68 -3.79 17.70
N ILE A 43 -66.33 -4.68 16.93
CA ILE A 43 -65.62 -5.63 16.05
C ILE A 43 -64.92 -4.90 14.90
N ALA A 44 -65.56 -3.91 14.30
CA ALA A 44 -64.95 -3.10 13.22
C ALA A 44 -63.75 -2.28 13.70
N VAL A 45 -63.85 -1.68 14.91
CA VAL A 45 -62.72 -0.96 15.53
C VAL A 45 -61.57 -1.93 15.90
N GLY A 46 -61.91 -3.11 16.46
CA GLY A 46 -60.93 -4.16 16.73
C GLY A 46 -60.22 -4.67 15.50
N ALA A 47 -60.94 -4.87 14.38
CA ALA A 47 -60.37 -5.26 13.10
C ALA A 47 -59.48 -4.18 12.51
N LEU A 48 -59.85 -2.91 12.67
CA LEU A 48 -59.07 -1.76 12.20
C LEU A 48 -57.76 -1.60 13.01
N ILE A 49 -57.80 -1.79 14.33
CA ILE A 49 -56.63 -1.78 15.21
C ILE A 49 -55.72 -2.97 14.87
N LEU A 50 -56.24 -4.17 14.63
CA LEU A 50 -55.52 -5.36 14.25
C LEU A 50 -54.86 -5.18 12.87
N SER A 51 -55.58 -4.62 11.89
CA SER A 51 -55.02 -4.34 10.56
C SER A 51 -53.92 -3.27 10.64
N ALA A 52 -54.10 -2.22 11.43
CA ALA A 52 -53.10 -1.18 11.66
C ALA A 52 -51.83 -1.75 12.38
N ALA A 53 -52.04 -2.59 13.39
CA ALA A 53 -50.96 -3.25 14.11
C ALA A 53 -50.22 -4.25 13.22
N THR A 54 -50.93 -5.01 12.38
CA THR A 54 -50.33 -5.94 11.40
C THR A 54 -49.56 -5.18 10.32
N TYR A 55 -50.12 -4.09 9.82
CA TYR A 55 -49.45 -3.21 8.86
C TYR A 55 -48.19 -2.58 9.47
N TRP A 56 -48.28 -2.05 10.71
CA TRP A 56 -47.12 -1.50 11.41
C TRP A 56 -46.04 -2.56 11.69
N TYR A 57 -46.46 -3.77 12.10
CA TYR A 57 -45.54 -4.90 12.30
C TYR A 57 -44.84 -5.29 10.99
N TRP A 58 -45.57 -5.39 9.88
CA TRP A 58 -44.98 -5.73 8.56
C TRP A 58 -44.05 -4.67 8.03
N THR A 59 -44.32 -3.39 8.22
CA THR A 59 -43.46 -2.30 7.75
C THR A 59 -42.21 -2.15 8.60
N ASN A 60 -42.25 -2.51 9.91
CA ASN A 60 -41.07 -2.43 10.77
C ASN A 60 -40.27 -3.73 10.89
N ALA A 61 -40.85 -4.89 10.63
CA ALA A 61 -40.19 -6.20 10.78
C ALA A 61 -39.09 -6.44 9.72
N GLY A 62 -38.98 -5.56 8.72
CA GLY A 62 -38.02 -5.64 7.62
C GLY A 62 -36.75 -4.84 7.80
N TYR A 63 -36.56 -4.19 8.93
CA TYR A 63 -35.39 -3.33 9.14
C TYR A 63 -34.66 -3.72 10.43
N GLU A 64 -33.32 -3.72 10.33
CA GLU A 64 -32.45 -3.85 11.50
C GLU A 64 -31.75 -2.53 11.75
N THR A 65 -31.74 -2.08 13.01
CA THR A 65 -31.11 -0.81 13.41
C THR A 65 -30.12 -1.04 14.55
N THR A 66 -29.15 -0.17 14.66
CA THR A 66 -28.25 -0.11 15.82
C THR A 66 -27.96 1.34 16.17
N ASP A 67 -27.82 1.59 17.46
CA ASP A 67 -27.41 2.86 18.07
C ASP A 67 -25.85 2.93 18.26
N ASP A 68 -25.16 1.80 18.06
CA ASP A 68 -23.72 1.68 18.21
C ASP A 68 -23.08 1.74 16.83
N ALA A 69 -23.09 2.92 16.23
CA ALA A 69 -22.50 3.17 14.94
C ALA A 69 -21.89 4.57 14.88
N ALA A 70 -20.74 4.67 14.22
CA ALA A 70 -20.04 5.92 14.04
C ALA A 70 -19.52 6.07 12.60
N VAL A 71 -19.38 7.33 12.18
CA VAL A 71 -18.69 7.67 10.96
C VAL A 71 -17.19 7.45 11.17
N GLU A 72 -16.55 6.74 10.25
CA GLU A 72 -15.11 6.57 10.19
C GLU A 72 -14.55 7.15 8.90
N ALA A 73 -13.28 7.53 8.92
CA ALA A 73 -12.52 8.00 7.77
C ALA A 73 -11.08 7.52 7.84
N HIS A 74 -10.42 7.44 6.70
CA HIS A 74 -8.98 7.23 6.66
C HIS A 74 -8.27 8.44 7.28
N MET A 75 -7.48 8.21 8.32
CA MET A 75 -6.67 9.27 8.93
C MET A 75 -5.19 8.97 8.68
N ILE A 76 -4.53 9.84 7.92
CA ILE A 76 -3.11 9.69 7.62
C ILE A 76 -2.32 10.68 8.46
N GLN A 77 -1.38 10.16 9.24
CA GLN A 77 -0.44 10.95 10.00
C GLN A 77 0.73 11.34 9.11
N VAL A 78 0.97 12.63 8.95
CA VAL A 78 2.09 13.15 8.16
C VAL A 78 3.27 13.41 9.08
N SER A 79 4.42 12.82 8.73
CA SER A 79 5.70 12.98 9.43
C SER A 79 6.80 13.41 8.46
N PRO A 80 7.82 14.15 8.93
CA PRO A 80 8.94 14.54 8.09
C PRO A 80 9.84 13.33 7.82
N LYS A 81 10.58 13.39 6.71
CA LYS A 81 11.59 12.38 6.36
C LYS A 81 13.01 12.81 6.73
N ILE A 82 13.18 14.06 7.16
CA ILE A 82 14.45 14.68 7.52
C ILE A 82 14.35 15.36 8.88
N SER A 83 15.49 15.53 9.55
CA SER A 83 15.60 16.21 10.85
C SER A 83 16.06 17.63 10.64
N THR A 84 15.23 18.63 10.94
CA THR A 84 15.58 20.04 10.81
C THR A 84 14.56 20.92 11.53
N HIS A 85 14.75 22.23 11.50
CA HIS A 85 13.79 23.18 12.05
C HIS A 85 12.69 23.50 11.05
N VAL A 86 11.49 23.77 11.55
CA VAL A 86 10.38 24.25 10.76
C VAL A 86 10.57 25.73 10.47
N LYS A 87 10.61 26.09 9.18
CA LYS A 87 10.75 27.47 8.73
C LYS A 87 9.38 28.18 8.66
N ALA A 88 8.38 27.51 8.09
CA ALA A 88 7.03 28.05 7.95
C ALA A 88 5.99 26.94 7.91
N VAL A 89 4.79 27.24 8.42
CA VAL A 89 3.58 26.42 8.32
C VAL A 89 2.54 27.25 7.59
N HIS A 90 1.93 26.69 6.53
CA HIS A 90 1.03 27.41 5.61
C HIS A 90 -0.44 27.05 5.80
N PHE A 91 -0.80 26.39 6.89
CA PHE A 91 -2.18 26.02 7.22
C PHE A 91 -2.46 26.23 8.71
N ASP A 92 -3.74 26.36 9.04
CA ASP A 92 -4.25 26.31 10.41
C ASP A 92 -5.00 25.01 10.67
N ASP A 93 -5.37 24.76 11.93
CA ASP A 93 -6.20 23.61 12.29
C ASP A 93 -7.54 23.63 11.54
N ASN A 94 -7.97 22.45 11.12
CA ASN A 94 -9.23 22.24 10.38
C ASN A 94 -9.29 22.92 9.00
N TYR A 95 -8.13 23.32 8.45
CA TYR A 95 -8.03 23.90 7.12
C TYR A 95 -8.19 22.85 6.03
N GLN A 96 -8.94 23.19 4.98
CA GLN A 96 -9.12 22.33 3.81
C GLN A 96 -7.97 22.53 2.84
N VAL A 97 -7.33 21.45 2.41
CA VAL A 97 -6.18 21.47 1.52
C VAL A 97 -6.42 20.60 0.30
N LYS A 98 -5.78 20.95 -0.81
CA LYS A 98 -5.80 20.18 -2.05
C LYS A 98 -4.49 19.43 -2.22
N ARG A 99 -4.54 18.35 -2.96
CA ARG A 99 -3.34 17.58 -3.34
C ARG A 99 -2.32 18.48 -4.02
N GLY A 100 -1.10 18.47 -3.49
CA GLY A 100 0.01 19.27 -4.00
C GLY A 100 0.16 20.65 -3.33
N ASP A 101 -0.74 21.04 -2.43
CA ASP A 101 -0.56 22.28 -1.65
C ASP A 101 0.67 22.14 -0.75
N LEU A 102 1.48 23.21 -0.68
CA LEU A 102 2.62 23.28 0.23
C LEU A 102 2.11 23.53 1.64
N LEU A 103 2.34 22.59 2.53
CA LEU A 103 1.84 22.64 3.91
C LEU A 103 2.90 23.15 4.89
N ILE A 104 4.10 22.56 4.82
CA ILE A 104 5.20 22.91 5.73
C ILE A 104 6.47 23.12 4.92
N GLU A 105 7.16 24.18 5.23
CA GLU A 105 8.51 24.46 4.75
C GLU A 105 9.49 24.26 5.92
N LEU A 106 10.39 23.28 5.73
CA LEU A 106 11.49 23.01 6.64
C LEU A 106 12.73 23.82 6.22
N ASP A 107 13.67 24.04 7.14
CA ASP A 107 14.92 24.73 6.83
C ASP A 107 15.80 23.89 5.90
N PRO A 108 16.06 24.35 4.66
CA PRO A 108 16.79 23.57 3.66
C PRO A 108 18.30 23.74 3.73
N ARG A 109 18.83 24.70 4.49
CA ARG A 109 20.22 25.19 4.40
C ARG A 109 21.27 24.10 4.51
N ASP A 110 21.13 23.18 5.45
CA ASP A 110 22.10 22.08 5.65
C ASP A 110 22.08 21.11 4.46
N TYR A 111 20.92 20.89 3.89
CA TYR A 111 20.74 20.01 2.71
C TYR A 111 21.18 20.69 1.41
N GLU A 112 21.06 22.04 1.29
CA GLU A 112 21.61 22.82 0.19
C GLU A 112 23.15 22.76 0.18
N VAL A 113 23.78 22.88 1.34
CA VAL A 113 25.23 22.75 1.51
C VAL A 113 25.66 21.31 1.17
N SER A 114 24.92 20.30 1.62
CA SER A 114 25.18 18.89 1.29
C SER A 114 25.09 18.65 -0.22
N LEU A 115 24.08 19.19 -0.89
CA LEU A 115 23.93 19.13 -2.34
C LEU A 115 25.11 19.82 -3.05
N ALA A 116 25.51 21.02 -2.62
CA ALA A 116 26.63 21.75 -3.20
C ALA A 116 27.94 20.94 -3.08
N SER A 117 28.17 20.29 -1.93
CA SER A 117 29.31 19.41 -1.71
C SER A 117 29.29 18.19 -2.67
N ALA A 118 28.12 17.53 -2.82
CA ALA A 118 27.97 16.41 -3.72
C ALA A 118 28.20 16.79 -5.20
N VAL A 119 27.74 17.99 -5.62
CA VAL A 119 27.98 18.53 -6.97
C VAL A 119 29.46 18.81 -7.20
N ALA A 120 30.16 19.35 -6.21
CA ALA A 120 31.61 19.58 -6.31
C ALA A 120 32.37 18.26 -6.44
N ASN A 121 31.97 17.22 -5.70
CA ASN A 121 32.55 15.88 -5.82
C ASN A 121 32.32 15.26 -7.20
N LEU A 122 31.11 15.43 -7.78
CA LEU A 122 30.82 14.99 -9.14
C LEU A 122 31.72 15.69 -10.17
N ALA A 123 31.89 17.01 -10.05
CA ALA A 123 32.78 17.77 -10.94
C ALA A 123 34.24 17.29 -10.87
N SER A 124 34.70 16.93 -9.67
CA SER A 124 36.03 16.34 -9.50
C SER A 124 36.14 14.95 -10.16
N ALA A 125 35.12 14.10 -10.01
CA ALA A 125 35.09 12.77 -10.64
C ALA A 125 35.02 12.87 -12.18
N GLN A 126 34.27 13.84 -12.70
CA GLN A 126 34.22 14.10 -14.16
C GLN A 126 35.55 14.57 -14.70
N SER A 127 36.29 15.41 -13.97
CA SER A 127 37.64 15.82 -14.37
C SER A 127 38.61 14.63 -14.42
N LYS A 128 38.52 13.73 -13.45
CA LYS A 128 39.31 12.49 -13.40
C LYS A 128 38.94 11.52 -14.53
N LEU A 129 37.68 11.44 -14.92
CA LEU A 129 37.22 10.66 -16.07
C LEU A 129 37.83 11.21 -17.37
N THR A 130 37.81 12.52 -17.58
CA THR A 130 38.39 13.20 -18.75
C THR A 130 39.91 12.98 -18.81
N GLU A 131 40.58 13.02 -17.65
CA GLU A 131 42.03 12.70 -17.58
C GLU A 131 42.30 11.26 -18.00
N SER A 132 41.56 10.28 -17.50
CA SER A 132 41.76 8.87 -17.85
C SER A 132 41.41 8.56 -19.31
N GLU A 133 40.40 9.27 -19.87
CA GLU A 133 40.10 9.21 -21.30
C GLU A 133 41.29 9.71 -22.16
N ALA A 134 41.88 10.85 -21.79
CA ALA A 134 43.06 11.38 -22.45
C ALA A 134 44.25 10.39 -22.39
N GLN A 135 44.46 9.74 -21.21
CA GLN A 135 45.49 8.71 -21.05
C GLN A 135 45.25 7.49 -21.95
N GLN A 136 44.01 7.04 -22.08
CA GLN A 136 43.64 5.95 -22.98
C GLN A 136 43.92 6.31 -24.44
N ASN A 137 43.59 7.52 -24.85
CA ASN A 137 43.84 8.01 -26.21
C ASN A 137 45.33 8.07 -26.51
N VAL A 138 46.19 8.51 -25.59
CA VAL A 138 47.65 8.51 -25.71
C VAL A 138 48.16 7.09 -25.84
N ALA A 139 47.70 6.15 -25.02
CA ALA A 139 48.13 4.74 -25.12
C ALA A 139 47.74 4.10 -26.46
N GLN A 140 46.53 4.43 -26.97
CA GLN A 140 46.09 3.95 -28.29
C GLN A 140 46.92 4.54 -29.45
N ALA A 141 47.25 5.82 -29.40
CA ALA A 141 48.10 6.45 -30.39
C ALA A 141 49.50 5.79 -30.41
N GLY A 142 50.06 5.52 -29.21
CA GLY A 142 51.30 4.78 -29.07
C GLY A 142 51.25 3.35 -29.67
N LEU A 143 50.11 2.67 -29.51
CA LEU A 143 49.90 1.35 -30.13
C LEU A 143 49.90 1.46 -31.67
N GLY A 144 49.29 2.49 -32.23
CA GLY A 144 49.33 2.76 -33.67
C GLY A 144 50.75 2.92 -34.21
N GLN A 145 51.60 3.65 -33.49
CA GLN A 145 53.02 3.85 -33.87
C GLN A 145 53.81 2.54 -33.86
N VAL A 146 53.75 1.76 -32.74
CA VAL A 146 54.55 0.51 -32.68
C VAL A 146 54.02 -0.56 -33.64
N LYS A 147 52.78 -0.53 -34.06
CA LYS A 147 52.24 -1.38 -35.14
C LYS A 147 52.81 -0.98 -36.53
N ALA A 148 52.95 0.31 -36.77
CA ALA A 148 53.61 0.78 -38.00
C ALA A 148 55.08 0.38 -38.04
N ASP A 149 55.78 0.46 -36.87
CA ASP A 149 57.19 -0.01 -36.76
C ASP A 149 57.33 -1.52 -37.04
N LEU A 150 56.36 -2.33 -36.51
CA LEU A 150 56.28 -3.77 -36.77
C LEU A 150 56.14 -4.03 -38.31
N ALA A 151 55.16 -3.35 -38.93
CA ALA A 151 54.95 -3.51 -40.38
C ALA A 151 56.17 -3.16 -41.21
N SER A 152 56.92 -2.13 -40.82
CA SER A 152 58.21 -1.78 -41.45
C SER A 152 59.28 -2.86 -41.26
N ALA A 153 59.38 -3.44 -40.05
CA ALA A 153 60.30 -4.53 -39.75
C ALA A 153 59.94 -5.81 -40.54
N GLU A 154 58.64 -6.12 -40.67
CA GLU A 154 58.15 -7.25 -41.46
C GLU A 154 58.50 -7.11 -42.95
N ALA A 155 58.30 -5.92 -43.55
CA ALA A 155 58.66 -5.65 -44.93
C ALA A 155 60.18 -5.80 -45.16
N THR A 156 61.01 -5.33 -44.21
CA THR A 156 62.49 -5.48 -44.28
C THR A 156 62.85 -6.94 -44.14
N ALA A 157 62.26 -7.72 -43.30
CA ALA A 157 62.51 -9.14 -43.11
C ALA A 157 62.12 -9.98 -44.36
N GLU A 158 60.97 -9.62 -44.96
CA GLU A 158 60.52 -10.26 -46.20
C GLU A 158 61.50 -10.03 -47.36
N ASN A 159 62.01 -8.80 -47.52
CA ASN A 159 63.04 -8.49 -48.53
C ASN A 159 64.31 -9.27 -48.24
N ALA A 160 64.81 -9.25 -47.00
CA ALA A 160 66.05 -9.98 -46.65
C ALA A 160 65.93 -11.51 -46.85
N LYS A 161 64.70 -12.05 -46.51
CA LYS A 161 64.40 -13.47 -46.76
C LYS A 161 64.36 -13.82 -48.26
N SER A 162 63.81 -12.94 -49.09
CA SER A 162 63.75 -13.10 -50.53
C SER A 162 65.17 -13.11 -51.14
N ASP A 163 66.01 -12.17 -50.69
CA ASP A 163 67.42 -12.10 -51.12
C ASP A 163 68.21 -13.32 -50.66
N PHE A 164 68.02 -13.77 -49.43
CA PHE A 164 68.66 -15.01 -48.95
C PHE A 164 68.21 -16.22 -49.78
N ASN A 165 66.92 -16.40 -50.04
CA ASN A 165 66.40 -17.51 -50.85
C ASN A 165 67.06 -17.51 -52.32
N ARG A 166 67.19 -16.32 -52.89
CA ARG A 166 67.84 -16.14 -54.17
C ARG A 166 69.32 -16.52 -54.10
N ASN A 167 70.08 -16.02 -53.13
CA ASN A 167 71.50 -16.29 -52.94
C ASN A 167 71.74 -17.76 -52.55
N GLU A 168 70.85 -18.43 -51.82
CA GLU A 168 70.92 -19.86 -51.57
C GLU A 168 70.87 -20.70 -52.87
N GLN A 169 70.01 -20.32 -53.81
CA GLN A 169 69.97 -21.00 -55.13
C GLN A 169 71.19 -20.73 -55.96
N LEU A 170 71.72 -19.48 -56.00
CA LEU A 170 72.91 -19.11 -56.69
C LEU A 170 74.16 -19.80 -56.10
N TYR A 171 74.23 -19.98 -54.80
CA TYR A 171 75.31 -20.72 -54.13
C TYR A 171 75.25 -22.21 -54.46
N LYS A 172 74.09 -22.86 -54.55
CA LYS A 172 73.91 -24.25 -54.96
C LYS A 172 74.38 -24.49 -56.41
N THR A 173 74.30 -23.46 -57.25
CA THR A 173 74.77 -23.50 -58.65
C THR A 173 76.20 -22.96 -58.81
N HIS A 174 76.95 -22.70 -57.70
CA HIS A 174 78.30 -22.18 -57.65
C HIS A 174 78.52 -20.81 -58.36
N VAL A 175 77.48 -19.99 -58.46
CA VAL A 175 77.53 -18.64 -59.08
C VAL A 175 78.07 -17.59 -58.10
N ILE A 176 77.79 -17.73 -56.74
CA ILE A 176 78.28 -16.85 -55.70
C ILE A 176 79.24 -17.59 -54.76
N ASP A 177 80.04 -16.84 -54.00
CA ASP A 177 80.94 -17.39 -52.98
C ASP A 177 80.24 -17.64 -51.65
N ARG A 178 80.92 -18.39 -50.77
CA ARG A 178 80.36 -18.71 -49.43
C ARG A 178 80.18 -17.48 -48.53
N ARG A 179 81.04 -16.49 -48.71
CA ARG A 179 80.95 -15.25 -47.88
C ARG A 179 79.69 -14.48 -48.19
N GLU A 180 79.25 -14.39 -49.44
CA GLU A 180 78.04 -13.71 -49.86
C GLU A 180 76.79 -14.48 -49.39
N TYR A 181 76.75 -15.81 -49.41
CA TYR A 181 75.73 -16.65 -48.83
C TYR A 181 75.62 -16.46 -47.30
N ASP A 182 76.76 -16.54 -46.56
CA ASP A 182 76.82 -16.37 -45.13
C ASP A 182 76.38 -14.95 -44.72
N ALA A 183 76.72 -13.92 -45.52
CA ALA A 183 76.23 -12.54 -45.27
C ALA A 183 74.73 -12.39 -45.44
N SER A 184 74.13 -12.97 -46.49
CA SER A 184 72.66 -12.90 -46.71
C SER A 184 71.91 -13.71 -45.66
N PHE A 185 72.46 -14.85 -45.23
CA PHE A 185 71.90 -15.63 -44.13
C PHE A 185 71.88 -14.84 -42.80
N ALA A 186 72.99 -14.21 -42.45
CA ALA A 186 73.11 -13.38 -41.27
C ALA A 186 72.15 -12.20 -41.31
N GLN A 187 71.96 -11.56 -42.46
CA GLN A 187 71.04 -10.45 -42.65
C GLN A 187 69.56 -10.89 -42.48
N ALA A 188 69.18 -12.03 -43.11
CA ALA A 188 67.82 -12.57 -42.95
C ALA A 188 67.51 -12.94 -41.48
N LYS A 189 68.48 -13.54 -40.79
CA LYS A 189 68.36 -13.88 -39.37
C LYS A 189 68.25 -12.64 -38.47
N THR A 190 68.99 -11.59 -38.73
CA THR A 190 68.97 -10.32 -38.04
C THR A 190 67.58 -9.62 -38.25
N ALA A 191 67.09 -9.59 -39.48
CA ALA A 191 65.82 -9.02 -39.84
C ALA A 191 64.65 -9.78 -39.17
N ALA A 192 64.73 -11.11 -39.13
CA ALA A 192 63.70 -11.92 -38.36
C ALA A 192 63.73 -11.63 -36.87
N ALA A 193 64.90 -11.48 -36.25
CA ALA A 193 65.04 -11.09 -34.84
C ALA A 193 64.48 -9.69 -34.59
N ASN A 194 64.57 -8.75 -35.51
CA ASN A 194 63.97 -7.42 -35.40
C ASN A 194 62.46 -7.47 -35.44
N VAL A 195 61.88 -8.34 -36.31
CA VAL A 195 60.39 -8.56 -36.28
C VAL A 195 59.90 -9.09 -34.92
N GLU A 196 60.62 -10.09 -34.38
CA GLU A 196 60.26 -10.63 -33.05
C GLU A 196 60.34 -9.55 -31.96
N SER A 197 61.43 -8.73 -32.01
CA SER A 197 61.57 -7.59 -31.07
C SER A 197 60.43 -6.58 -31.23
N ALA A 198 60.06 -6.20 -32.45
CA ALA A 198 58.91 -5.29 -32.71
C ALA A 198 57.60 -5.89 -32.28
N SER A 199 57.34 -7.18 -32.51
CA SER A 199 56.17 -7.91 -32.04
C SER A 199 56.03 -7.89 -30.52
N LYS A 200 57.16 -8.07 -29.78
CA LYS A 200 57.15 -7.96 -28.31
C LYS A 200 56.84 -6.54 -27.83
N ARG A 201 57.27 -5.50 -28.57
CA ARG A 201 56.90 -4.11 -28.26
C ARG A 201 55.42 -3.88 -28.48
N VAL A 202 54.81 -4.42 -29.55
CA VAL A 202 53.34 -4.35 -29.76
C VAL A 202 52.61 -4.99 -28.61
N ALA A 203 52.99 -6.21 -28.17
CA ALA A 203 52.38 -6.90 -27.07
C ALA A 203 52.45 -6.09 -25.73
N SER A 204 53.63 -5.45 -25.50
CA SER A 204 53.81 -4.56 -24.35
C SER A 204 52.86 -3.34 -24.39
N GLN A 205 52.79 -2.69 -25.58
CA GLN A 205 51.90 -1.52 -25.74
C GLN A 205 50.40 -1.87 -25.65
N GLU A 206 50.04 -3.05 -26.16
CA GLU A 206 48.64 -3.55 -25.96
C GLU A 206 48.31 -3.76 -24.48
N ALA A 207 49.29 -4.22 -23.69
CA ALA A 207 49.09 -4.32 -22.23
C ALA A 207 48.89 -2.93 -21.59
N GLN A 208 49.61 -1.90 -22.08
CA GLN A 208 49.43 -0.52 -21.62
C GLN A 208 48.05 0.03 -22.02
N VAL A 209 47.54 -0.26 -23.22
CA VAL A 209 46.17 0.12 -23.63
C VAL A 209 45.13 -0.54 -22.74
N ARG A 210 45.30 -1.85 -22.42
CA ARG A 210 44.39 -2.53 -21.50
C ARG A 210 44.40 -1.91 -20.11
N LEU A 211 45.58 -1.52 -19.61
CA LEU A 211 45.68 -0.84 -18.31
C LEU A 211 44.97 0.51 -18.33
N ALA A 212 45.21 1.35 -19.34
CA ALA A 212 44.55 2.64 -19.48
C ALA A 212 43.02 2.50 -19.63
N SER A 213 42.57 1.48 -20.39
CA SER A 213 41.15 1.16 -20.52
C SER A 213 40.52 0.75 -19.17
N ALA A 214 41.22 -0.05 -18.37
CA ALA A 214 40.75 -0.41 -17.02
C ALA A 214 40.65 0.82 -16.09
N GLN A 215 41.61 1.74 -16.18
CA GLN A 215 41.58 3.01 -15.44
C GLN A 215 40.40 3.89 -15.86
N TYR A 216 40.12 3.98 -17.17
CA TYR A 216 38.93 4.69 -17.66
C TYR A 216 37.65 4.09 -17.13
N VAL A 217 37.49 2.76 -17.14
CA VAL A 217 36.30 2.09 -16.57
C VAL A 217 36.16 2.37 -15.09
N THR A 218 37.28 2.38 -14.35
CA THR A 218 37.24 2.72 -12.90
C THR A 218 36.79 4.17 -12.67
N ALA A 219 37.36 5.12 -13.42
CA ALA A 219 37.01 6.53 -13.32
C ALA A 219 35.55 6.78 -13.72
N SER A 220 35.04 6.06 -14.73
CA SER A 220 33.60 6.10 -15.11
C SER A 220 32.69 5.58 -14.02
N ALA A 221 33.10 4.52 -13.30
CA ALA A 221 32.34 4.01 -12.15
C ALA A 221 32.33 5.01 -10.97
N GLU A 222 33.48 5.67 -10.72
CA GLU A 222 33.59 6.72 -9.69
C GLU A 222 32.71 7.94 -10.02
N GLU A 223 32.64 8.36 -11.27
CA GLU A 223 31.77 9.44 -11.75
C GLU A 223 30.30 9.09 -11.52
N LYS A 224 29.88 7.88 -11.90
CA LYS A 224 28.53 7.40 -11.69
C LYS A 224 28.15 7.30 -10.19
N GLN A 225 29.10 6.91 -9.35
CA GLN A 225 28.91 6.91 -7.90
C GLN A 225 28.68 8.32 -7.35
N ALA A 226 29.48 9.30 -7.81
CA ALA A 226 29.32 10.69 -7.43
C ALA A 226 27.99 11.29 -7.92
N ASP A 227 27.54 10.96 -9.14
CA ASP A 227 26.21 11.34 -9.63
C ASP A 227 25.09 10.78 -8.74
N THR A 228 25.20 9.53 -8.31
CA THR A 228 24.25 8.93 -7.39
C THR A 228 24.18 9.69 -6.06
N GLN A 229 25.31 10.19 -5.55
CA GLN A 229 25.37 11.03 -4.35
C GLN A 229 24.64 12.36 -4.56
N VAL A 230 24.79 12.97 -5.74
CA VAL A 230 24.04 14.18 -6.10
C VAL A 230 22.52 13.92 -6.12
N GLN A 231 22.08 12.79 -6.71
CA GLN A 231 20.67 12.40 -6.73
C GLN A 231 20.12 12.20 -5.31
N GLN A 232 20.90 11.57 -4.43
CA GLN A 232 20.53 11.37 -3.03
C GLN A 232 20.39 12.71 -2.29
N ALA A 233 21.36 13.63 -2.47
CA ALA A 233 21.30 14.95 -1.84
C ALA A 233 20.11 15.79 -2.35
N LYS A 234 19.81 15.72 -3.66
CA LYS A 234 18.61 16.35 -4.25
C LYS A 234 17.31 15.79 -3.64
N LEU A 235 17.24 14.47 -3.47
CA LEU A 235 16.09 13.82 -2.86
C LEU A 235 15.90 14.25 -1.40
N GLN A 236 16.98 14.33 -0.62
CA GLN A 236 16.93 14.82 0.76
C GLN A 236 16.46 16.27 0.82
N LEU A 237 16.98 17.12 -0.07
CA LEU A 237 16.56 18.53 -0.17
C LEU A 237 15.07 18.65 -0.52
N SER A 238 14.56 17.76 -1.39
CA SER A 238 13.13 17.76 -1.74
C SER A 238 12.22 17.50 -0.56
N TYR A 239 12.69 16.80 0.47
CA TYR A 239 11.94 16.53 1.69
C TYR A 239 11.83 17.73 2.64
N ALA A 240 12.55 18.82 2.34
CA ALA A 240 12.38 20.08 3.05
C ALA A 240 11.03 20.77 2.78
N LYS A 241 10.29 20.33 1.76
CA LYS A 241 8.95 20.82 1.46
C LYS A 241 7.96 19.67 1.59
N ILE A 242 7.00 19.83 2.50
CA ILE A 242 5.95 18.84 2.75
C ILE A 242 4.67 19.29 2.06
N PHE A 243 4.23 18.51 1.10
CA PHE A 243 3.02 18.74 0.32
C PHE A 243 1.89 17.82 0.75
N ALA A 244 0.65 18.24 0.53
CA ALA A 244 -0.54 17.42 0.73
C ALA A 244 -0.55 16.25 -0.27
N PRO A 245 -0.63 14.98 0.19
CA PRO A 245 -0.65 13.81 -0.70
C PRO A 245 -1.98 13.62 -1.42
N PHE A 246 -3.08 14.15 -0.88
CA PHE A 246 -4.45 14.09 -1.43
C PHE A 246 -5.28 15.26 -0.89
N ASP A 247 -6.47 15.44 -1.46
CA ASP A 247 -7.44 16.43 -1.01
C ASP A 247 -8.03 16.03 0.35
N GLY A 248 -8.13 16.96 1.29
CA GLY A 248 -8.66 16.64 2.60
C GLY A 248 -8.61 17.79 3.58
N ARG A 249 -8.89 17.49 4.82
CA ARG A 249 -8.85 18.46 5.91
C ARG A 249 -7.73 18.13 6.88
N VAL A 250 -6.91 19.12 7.19
CA VAL A 250 -5.87 19.00 8.21
C VAL A 250 -6.49 19.04 9.60
N THR A 251 -6.01 18.21 10.50
CA THR A 251 -6.43 18.18 11.91
C THR A 251 -5.24 17.82 12.81
N LYS A 252 -5.33 18.14 14.09
CA LYS A 252 -4.28 17.85 15.11
C LYS A 252 -2.91 18.40 14.71
N LYS A 253 -2.85 19.70 14.36
CA LYS A 253 -1.57 20.38 14.14
C LYS A 253 -0.75 20.35 15.42
N SER A 254 0.44 19.71 15.40
CA SER A 254 1.35 19.61 16.55
C SER A 254 2.70 20.28 16.30
N VAL A 255 2.78 21.13 15.26
CA VAL A 255 4.02 21.77 14.81
C VAL A 255 3.82 23.25 14.62
N GLU A 256 4.83 24.05 15.05
CA GLU A 256 4.87 25.48 14.89
C GLU A 256 6.19 25.92 14.25
N PRO A 257 6.24 27.09 13.58
CA PRO A 257 7.49 27.64 13.09
C PRO A 257 8.55 27.74 14.20
N GLY A 258 9.78 27.32 13.93
CA GLY A 258 10.88 27.25 14.90
C GLY A 258 11.01 25.90 15.62
N ASN A 259 10.03 25.02 15.58
CA ASN A 259 10.14 23.70 16.19
C ASN A 259 11.20 22.85 15.46
N TYR A 260 11.96 22.07 16.22
CA TYR A 260 12.82 21.04 15.67
C TYR A 260 12.01 19.74 15.49
N VAL A 261 12.05 19.15 14.29
CA VAL A 261 11.30 17.95 13.95
C VAL A 261 12.22 16.82 13.51
N GLN A 262 11.78 15.58 13.73
CA GLN A 262 12.54 14.36 13.42
C GLN A 262 11.69 13.36 12.64
N PRO A 263 12.29 12.47 11.82
CA PRO A 263 11.58 11.39 11.14
C PRO A 263 10.75 10.55 12.10
N GLY A 264 9.49 10.28 11.73
CA GLY A 264 8.54 9.52 12.54
C GLY A 264 7.73 10.35 13.54
N GLN A 265 8.08 11.61 13.78
CA GLN A 265 7.26 12.53 14.57
C GLN A 265 6.03 12.98 13.77
N THR A 266 4.83 12.76 14.29
CA THR A 266 3.61 13.28 13.65
C THR A 266 3.55 14.80 13.73
N LEU A 267 3.44 15.45 12.58
CA LEU A 267 3.30 16.91 12.49
C LEU A 267 1.83 17.34 12.48
N PHE A 268 1.02 16.62 11.78
CA PHE A 268 -0.44 16.79 11.69
C PHE A 268 -1.07 15.53 11.13
N SER A 269 -2.40 15.46 11.21
CA SER A 269 -3.19 14.39 10.57
C SER A 269 -3.97 14.98 9.40
N LEU A 270 -4.06 14.23 8.30
CA LEU A 270 -4.85 14.59 7.12
C LEU A 270 -5.98 13.57 6.94
N VAL A 271 -7.21 14.07 6.86
CA VAL A 271 -8.43 13.27 6.71
C VAL A 271 -9.02 13.56 5.33
N PRO A 272 -9.09 12.57 4.43
CA PRO A 272 -9.76 12.72 3.14
C PRO A 272 -11.27 12.85 3.31
N PRO A 273 -12.00 13.29 2.26
CA PRO A 273 -13.45 13.40 2.31
C PRO A 273 -14.17 12.04 2.26
N ASP A 274 -13.44 10.95 2.02
CA ASP A 274 -14.01 9.61 1.93
C ASP A 274 -14.34 9.09 3.33
N VAL A 275 -15.63 9.05 3.65
CA VAL A 275 -16.15 8.58 4.92
C VAL A 275 -17.02 7.35 4.72
N TRP A 276 -17.07 6.49 5.73
CA TRP A 276 -17.97 5.34 5.81
C TRP A 276 -18.49 5.20 7.22
N VAL A 277 -19.47 4.34 7.42
CA VAL A 277 -20.01 4.05 8.73
C VAL A 277 -19.55 2.66 9.18
N VAL A 278 -19.09 2.57 10.40
CA VAL A 278 -18.88 1.30 11.10
C VAL A 278 -20.00 1.15 12.13
N ALA A 279 -20.85 0.16 11.88
CA ALA A 279 -22.03 -0.10 12.68
C ALA A 279 -21.92 -1.46 13.38
N ASN A 280 -22.01 -1.47 14.70
CA ASN A 280 -21.88 -2.66 15.52
C ASN A 280 -23.26 -3.31 15.74
N PHE A 281 -23.62 -4.28 14.91
CA PHE A 281 -24.86 -5.03 15.05
C PHE A 281 -24.72 -6.21 15.99
N LYS A 282 -25.79 -6.56 16.69
CA LYS A 282 -25.83 -7.78 17.51
C LYS A 282 -25.78 -9.01 16.62
N GLU A 283 -25.08 -10.06 17.05
CA GLU A 283 -24.98 -11.33 16.31
C GLU A 283 -26.36 -11.88 15.87
N THR A 284 -27.40 -11.65 16.67
CA THR A 284 -28.78 -12.07 16.37
C THR A 284 -29.39 -11.35 15.18
N GLN A 285 -28.96 -10.12 14.88
CA GLN A 285 -29.45 -9.28 13.78
C GLN A 285 -28.81 -9.64 12.45
N LEU A 286 -27.57 -10.19 12.46
CA LEU A 286 -26.83 -10.51 11.26
C LEU A 286 -27.41 -11.67 10.43
N LYS A 287 -28.32 -12.47 11.01
CA LYS A 287 -28.87 -13.65 10.33
C LYS A 287 -29.48 -13.34 8.95
N LYS A 288 -30.02 -12.14 8.76
CA LYS A 288 -30.67 -11.69 7.54
C LYS A 288 -29.89 -10.64 6.76
N MET A 289 -28.76 -10.20 7.32
CA MET A 289 -27.92 -9.18 6.67
C MET A 289 -27.04 -9.81 5.59
N LYS A 290 -26.93 -9.12 4.45
CA LYS A 290 -26.07 -9.49 3.32
C LYS A 290 -25.38 -8.23 2.81
N ALA A 291 -24.17 -8.38 2.26
CA ALA A 291 -23.49 -7.31 1.54
C ALA A 291 -24.36 -6.83 0.36
N GLY A 292 -24.38 -5.52 0.12
CA GLY A 292 -25.16 -4.86 -0.93
C GLY A 292 -26.58 -4.45 -0.52
N GLN A 293 -27.08 -4.82 0.66
CA GLN A 293 -28.39 -4.38 1.12
C GLN A 293 -28.41 -2.87 1.31
N SER A 294 -29.54 -2.25 0.95
CA SER A 294 -29.75 -0.81 1.07
C SER A 294 -29.87 -0.39 2.54
N VAL A 295 -29.24 0.74 2.86
CA VAL A 295 -29.22 1.32 4.21
C VAL A 295 -29.61 2.78 4.16
N SER A 296 -30.46 3.20 5.09
CA SER A 296 -30.70 4.61 5.36
C SER A 296 -29.94 5.00 6.61
N VAL A 297 -29.02 5.93 6.51
CA VAL A 297 -28.19 6.39 7.63
C VAL A 297 -28.68 7.76 8.07
N ARG A 298 -29.08 7.86 9.33
CA ARG A 298 -29.39 9.14 9.98
C ARG A 298 -28.19 9.57 10.80
N VAL A 299 -27.77 10.80 10.61
CA VAL A 299 -26.65 11.40 11.34
C VAL A 299 -27.19 12.35 12.38
N ASP A 300 -26.76 12.19 13.63
CA ASP A 300 -27.25 13.00 14.74
C ASP A 300 -26.93 14.49 14.60
N ALA A 301 -25.77 14.79 14.00
CA ALA A 301 -25.33 16.16 13.75
C ALA A 301 -26.13 16.88 12.64
N ILE A 302 -26.87 16.14 11.79
CA ILE A 302 -27.64 16.70 10.67
C ILE A 302 -29.08 16.22 10.74
N PRO A 303 -29.93 16.75 11.65
CA PRO A 303 -31.30 16.30 11.83
C PRO A 303 -32.13 16.58 10.56
N GLY A 304 -32.99 15.63 10.20
CA GLY A 304 -33.96 15.78 9.10
C GLY A 304 -33.45 15.36 7.72
N ARG A 305 -32.20 14.84 7.59
CA ARG A 305 -31.68 14.23 6.37
C ARG A 305 -31.29 12.77 6.61
N ASP A 306 -31.83 11.88 5.80
CA ASP A 306 -31.42 10.49 5.76
C ASP A 306 -30.48 10.30 4.52
N PHE A 307 -29.28 9.77 4.76
CA PHE A 307 -28.29 9.50 3.71
C PHE A 307 -28.49 8.08 3.18
N LYS A 308 -28.41 7.93 1.87
CA LYS A 308 -28.45 6.61 1.22
C LYS A 308 -27.08 5.95 1.28
N ALA A 309 -27.10 4.68 1.63
CA ALA A 309 -25.90 3.88 1.79
C ALA A 309 -26.20 2.41 1.49
N HIS A 310 -25.20 1.59 1.42
CA HIS A 310 -25.33 0.13 1.33
C HIS A 310 -24.33 -0.58 2.23
N VAL A 311 -24.65 -1.81 2.59
CA VAL A 311 -23.74 -2.70 3.32
C VAL A 311 -22.63 -3.12 2.39
N GLU A 312 -21.39 -2.70 2.64
CA GLU A 312 -20.23 -3.14 1.85
C GLU A 312 -19.74 -4.51 2.30
N SER A 313 -19.51 -4.67 3.60
CA SER A 313 -18.97 -5.90 4.16
C SER A 313 -19.29 -6.06 5.64
N MET A 314 -19.22 -7.29 6.11
CA MET A 314 -19.34 -7.64 7.52
C MET A 314 -18.01 -8.23 8.00
N GLN A 315 -17.53 -7.81 9.16
CA GLN A 315 -16.28 -8.34 9.71
C GLN A 315 -16.44 -9.81 10.10
N VAL A 316 -15.44 -10.62 9.73
CA VAL A 316 -15.39 -12.05 10.07
C VAL A 316 -14.93 -12.23 11.52
N GLY A 317 -15.77 -11.85 12.46
CA GLY A 317 -15.49 -11.98 13.89
C GLY A 317 -16.06 -10.84 14.72
N THR A 318 -16.18 -11.08 16.01
CA THR A 318 -16.74 -10.09 16.95
C THR A 318 -15.70 -9.05 17.33
N GLY A 319 -16.11 -7.81 17.56
CA GLY A 319 -15.22 -6.72 17.93
C GLY A 319 -14.35 -7.04 19.16
N SER A 320 -14.89 -7.78 20.13
CA SER A 320 -14.16 -8.19 21.33
C SER A 320 -12.95 -9.12 21.06
N ARG A 321 -12.90 -9.80 19.92
CA ARG A 321 -11.77 -10.69 19.56
C ARG A 321 -10.60 -9.94 18.93
N PHE A 322 -10.84 -8.76 18.41
CA PHE A 322 -9.83 -7.93 17.74
C PHE A 322 -9.33 -6.75 18.59
N THR A 323 -9.83 -6.63 19.84
CA THR A 323 -9.30 -5.64 20.78
C THR A 323 -7.99 -6.11 21.40
N LEU A 324 -7.05 -5.19 21.61
CA LEU A 324 -5.75 -5.46 22.27
C LEU A 324 -5.90 -6.04 23.69
N LEU A 325 -7.00 -5.71 24.36
CA LEU A 325 -7.36 -6.19 25.71
C LEU A 325 -8.77 -6.74 25.64
N PRO A 326 -8.98 -8.06 25.35
CA PRO A 326 -10.29 -8.66 25.41
C PRO A 326 -10.87 -8.53 26.83
N PRO A 327 -12.17 -8.22 26.98
CA PRO A 327 -12.78 -8.18 28.29
C PRO A 327 -12.81 -9.59 28.90
N GLU A 328 -11.95 -9.84 29.88
CA GLU A 328 -11.97 -11.06 30.69
C GLU A 328 -12.90 -10.88 31.88
N ASN A 329 -13.85 -11.79 32.07
CA ASN A 329 -14.66 -11.83 33.26
C ASN A 329 -13.80 -12.24 34.46
N ALA A 330 -13.53 -11.29 35.34
CA ALA A 330 -12.69 -11.48 36.54
C ALA A 330 -13.17 -12.59 37.51
N THR A 331 -14.39 -13.11 37.31
CA THR A 331 -15.02 -14.12 38.21
C THR A 331 -14.93 -15.55 37.68
N GLY A 332 -14.31 -15.81 36.52
CA GLY A 332 -14.17 -17.15 35.95
C GLY A 332 -15.46 -17.86 35.50
N ASN A 333 -16.63 -17.23 35.65
CA ASN A 333 -17.89 -17.78 35.19
C ASN A 333 -18.17 -17.34 33.74
N PHE A 334 -18.41 -18.27 32.86
CA PHE A 334 -18.84 -17.99 31.49
C PHE A 334 -20.29 -17.49 31.48
N VAL A 335 -20.47 -16.19 31.20
CA VAL A 335 -21.78 -15.60 30.94
C VAL A 335 -21.94 -15.40 29.44
N LYS A 336 -22.94 -16.00 28.82
CA LYS A 336 -23.26 -15.79 27.42
C LYS A 336 -23.82 -14.36 27.24
N VAL A 337 -22.96 -13.44 26.78
CA VAL A 337 -23.36 -12.09 26.35
C VAL A 337 -23.47 -12.06 24.83
N VAL A 338 -24.49 -11.36 24.33
CA VAL A 338 -24.65 -11.14 22.89
C VAL A 338 -23.48 -10.32 22.39
N GLN A 339 -22.73 -10.88 21.46
CA GLN A 339 -21.59 -10.22 20.85
C GLN A 339 -22.05 -9.25 19.75
N ARG A 340 -21.26 -8.19 19.53
CA ARG A 340 -21.46 -7.25 18.42
C ARG A 340 -20.43 -7.52 17.32
N VAL A 341 -20.87 -7.41 16.08
CA VAL A 341 -20.05 -7.59 14.88
C VAL A 341 -20.07 -6.29 14.10
N PRO A 342 -18.91 -5.71 13.78
CA PRO A 342 -18.81 -4.52 12.95
C PRO A 342 -19.25 -4.81 11.50
N VAL A 343 -20.10 -3.95 10.99
CA VAL A 343 -20.57 -3.94 9.61
C VAL A 343 -20.17 -2.61 8.99
N LYS A 344 -19.43 -2.68 7.88
CA LYS A 344 -19.03 -1.51 7.11
C LYS A 344 -20.13 -1.14 6.12
N ILE A 345 -20.57 0.12 6.20
CA ILE A 345 -21.62 0.70 5.37
C ILE A 345 -21.01 1.88 4.62
N VAL A 346 -21.18 1.90 3.30
CA VAL A 346 -20.63 2.94 2.43
C VAL A 346 -21.77 3.78 1.88
N PHE A 347 -21.59 5.10 1.87
CA PHE A 347 -22.54 6.04 1.33
C PHE A 347 -22.59 5.96 -0.20
N ASP A 348 -23.79 6.04 -0.75
CA ASP A 348 -24.04 6.06 -2.21
C ASP A 348 -24.06 7.50 -2.77
N GLU A 349 -23.96 8.50 -1.90
CA GLU A 349 -24.02 9.91 -2.26
C GLU A 349 -22.66 10.43 -2.71
N ALA A 350 -22.67 11.54 -3.48
CA ALA A 350 -21.44 12.16 -3.93
C ALA A 350 -20.63 12.75 -2.76
N PRO A 351 -19.28 12.74 -2.82
CA PRO A 351 -18.43 13.27 -1.76
C PRO A 351 -18.77 14.70 -1.33
N ALA A 352 -19.22 15.56 -2.25
CA ALA A 352 -19.65 16.92 -1.95
C ALA A 352 -20.84 17.00 -0.98
N ASP A 353 -21.72 16.00 -1.00
CA ASP A 353 -22.85 15.91 -0.07
C ASP A 353 -22.43 15.40 1.32
N LEU A 354 -21.26 14.77 1.40
CA LEU A 354 -20.68 14.17 2.60
C LEU A 354 -19.66 15.11 3.30
N GLU A 355 -19.34 16.28 2.73
CA GLU A 355 -18.36 17.23 3.29
C GLU A 355 -18.67 17.69 4.74
N ARG A 356 -19.92 17.53 5.16
CA ARG A 356 -20.37 17.90 6.52
C ARG A 356 -20.32 16.72 7.50
N LEU A 357 -19.94 15.54 7.05
CA LEU A 357 -19.80 14.36 7.89
C LEU A 357 -18.36 14.26 8.40
N TRP A 358 -18.22 14.15 9.70
CA TRP A 358 -16.91 14.09 10.33
C TRP A 358 -16.69 12.73 10.99
N ALA A 359 -15.47 12.24 10.92
CA ALA A 359 -15.10 11.01 11.61
C ALA A 359 -15.34 11.14 13.11
N GLY A 360 -16.02 10.14 13.69
CA GLY A 360 -16.41 10.10 15.09
C GLY A 360 -17.84 10.56 15.39
N GLU A 361 -18.60 11.04 14.39
CA GLU A 361 -20.01 11.35 14.58
C GLU A 361 -20.85 10.09 14.77
N SER A 362 -21.79 10.16 15.72
CA SER A 362 -22.76 9.09 15.97
C SER A 362 -23.83 9.07 14.88
N VAL A 363 -24.21 7.88 14.47
CA VAL A 363 -25.21 7.66 13.42
C VAL A 363 -26.12 6.49 13.74
N GLU A 364 -27.34 6.53 13.23
CA GLU A 364 -28.29 5.42 13.28
C GLU A 364 -28.51 4.81 11.89
N PRO A 365 -27.83 3.73 11.53
CA PRO A 365 -28.09 3.02 10.28
C PRO A 365 -29.33 2.13 10.40
N LYS A 366 -30.18 2.19 9.39
CA LYS A 366 -31.39 1.37 9.23
C LYS A 366 -31.22 0.50 7.99
N VAL A 367 -30.87 -0.76 8.18
CA VAL A 367 -30.61 -1.73 7.11
C VAL A 367 -31.91 -2.39 6.69
N ASN A 368 -32.19 -2.41 5.39
CA ASN A 368 -33.33 -3.13 4.81
C ASN A 368 -32.95 -4.59 4.56
N VAL A 369 -33.40 -5.50 5.44
CA VAL A 369 -33.10 -6.93 5.37
C VAL A 369 -34.08 -7.74 4.49
N HIS A 370 -35.04 -7.07 3.85
CA HIS A 370 -35.95 -7.69 2.85
C HIS A 370 -35.48 -7.53 1.41
N ASP A 371 -34.38 -6.80 1.19
CA ASP A 371 -33.87 -6.56 -0.15
C ASP A 371 -33.06 -7.77 -0.64
N ASP A 372 -33.76 -8.74 -1.21
CA ASP A 372 -33.14 -9.95 -1.80
C ASP A 372 -32.57 -9.71 -3.22
N SER A 373 -32.69 -8.48 -3.76
CA SER A 373 -32.27 -8.13 -5.13
C SER A 373 -30.75 -8.16 -5.36
N VAL A 374 -29.98 -8.25 -4.27
CA VAL A 374 -28.51 -8.12 -4.28
C VAL A 374 -27.77 -9.43 -4.58
N GLU A 375 -28.47 -10.57 -4.53
CA GLU A 375 -27.81 -11.89 -4.74
C GLU A 375 -27.26 -12.10 -6.15
N GLN A 376 -27.69 -11.27 -7.12
CA GLN A 376 -27.27 -11.39 -8.52
C GLN A 376 -26.03 -10.55 -8.89
N SER A 377 -25.71 -9.46 -8.19
CA SER A 377 -24.62 -8.57 -8.57
C SER A 377 -23.25 -9.02 -8.02
N HIS A 378 -23.20 -9.68 -6.88
CA HIS A 378 -21.94 -10.13 -6.24
C HIS A 378 -21.36 -11.41 -6.85
N ARG A 379 -22.12 -12.16 -7.65
CA ARG A 379 -21.60 -13.32 -8.39
C ARG A 379 -20.77 -12.97 -9.64
N ALA A 380 -20.76 -11.71 -10.04
CA ALA A 380 -20.16 -11.26 -11.30
C ALA A 380 -18.89 -10.41 -11.16
N ALA A 381 -18.45 -10.03 -9.97
CA ALA A 381 -17.20 -9.31 -9.81
C ALA A 381 -16.02 -10.31 -9.70
N PRO A 382 -15.16 -10.43 -10.71
CA PRO A 382 -13.91 -11.17 -10.55
C PRO A 382 -13.06 -10.45 -9.50
N LEU A 383 -12.48 -11.24 -8.58
CA LEU A 383 -11.45 -10.75 -7.67
C LEU A 383 -10.43 -9.92 -8.45
N PRO A 384 -10.04 -8.73 -7.96
CA PRO A 384 -8.96 -7.98 -8.59
C PRO A 384 -7.74 -8.91 -8.66
N PRO A 385 -6.97 -8.89 -9.77
CA PRO A 385 -5.79 -9.73 -9.90
C PRO A 385 -4.89 -9.44 -8.72
N ALA A 386 -4.57 -10.51 -7.98
CA ALA A 386 -3.63 -10.44 -6.89
C ALA A 386 -2.37 -9.73 -7.39
N ILE A 387 -1.94 -8.68 -6.72
CA ILE A 387 -0.65 -8.04 -6.96
C ILE A 387 0.41 -9.01 -6.44
N LEU A 388 0.57 -10.11 -7.17
CA LEU A 388 1.75 -10.96 -7.10
C LEU A 388 2.83 -10.19 -7.88
N GLY A 389 3.60 -9.39 -7.15
CA GLY A 389 4.87 -8.89 -7.63
C GLY A 389 5.75 -10.09 -7.99
N ALA A 390 5.68 -10.48 -9.25
CA ALA A 390 6.60 -11.43 -9.83
C ALA A 390 7.97 -10.76 -9.93
N THR A 391 8.79 -10.95 -8.91
CA THR A 391 10.23 -10.95 -9.07
C THR A 391 10.62 -12.36 -9.52
N GLU A 392 10.37 -12.69 -10.78
CA GLU A 392 11.10 -13.76 -11.44
C GLU A 392 12.49 -13.22 -11.79
N GLY A 393 13.42 -13.40 -10.85
CA GLY A 393 14.83 -13.34 -11.11
C GLY A 393 15.21 -14.48 -12.07
N THR A 394 15.47 -14.14 -13.31
CA THR A 394 16.09 -15.04 -14.30
C THR A 394 17.49 -15.40 -13.80
N VAL A 395 17.61 -16.56 -13.17
CA VAL A 395 18.89 -17.19 -12.89
C VAL A 395 19.45 -17.69 -14.23
N THR A 396 20.31 -16.89 -14.85
CA THR A 396 21.14 -17.34 -15.97
C THR A 396 22.24 -18.24 -15.42
N THR A 397 22.05 -19.54 -15.57
CA THR A 397 23.07 -20.55 -15.31
C THR A 397 24.16 -20.39 -16.36
N VAL A 398 25.31 -19.84 -15.96
CA VAL A 398 26.54 -19.92 -16.76
C VAL A 398 27.10 -21.31 -16.51
N ALA A 399 27.01 -22.18 -17.51
CA ALA A 399 27.76 -23.40 -17.57
C ALA A 399 29.11 -23.11 -18.23
N LYS A 400 30.17 -23.43 -17.50
CA LYS A 400 31.54 -23.80 -17.84
C LYS A 400 32.24 -23.15 -19.05
#